data_7861d861c2e991be9dc96c447411203a
#
_entry.id   7861d861c2e991be9dc96c447411203a
#
_cell.length_a   1.000
_cell.length_b   1.000
_cell.length_c   1.000
_cell.angle_alpha   90.00
_cell.angle_beta   90.00
_cell.angle_gamma   90.00
#
_symmetry.space_group_name_H-M   'P 1'
#
loop_
_entity.id
_entity.type
_entity.pdbx_description
1 polymer ?
#
loop_
_entity_poly.entity_id
_entity_poly.type
_entity_poly.pdbx_seq_one_letter_code
_entity_poly.pdbx_strand_id
1 'polypeptide(L)'
;MHIARRKTRQISVGNVKIGGDAPVSVQSMCSTDTRDVVATIAQIHQLEAAGCELIRVAVPNDEAAQVLPQIKAAMTVPLIADIHFDHRLALKAAQVVDCVRINPGNIGAWWKVEEVIKAVNERSIPLRVGVNGGSLERHLLEKYGWPSPEALAESALNAVHALEDVGFTNLKVSLKASDVHHAIDAYWLFAHQSDSPLHIGITEAGTAMTGAVKSSIGLGYLLSQGIGDTLRVSLAADPVDEVKVGFEILKSLELRHRGINVIACPTCGRVEIDVVRMA
;
A
#
# COMPACT_ATOMS: atom_id res chain seq x y z
N MET A 1 2.62 -22.71 12.41
CA MET A 1 1.17 -22.42 12.61
C MET A 1 0.63 -21.93 11.26
N HIS A 2 -0.40 -22.56 10.70
CA HIS A 2 -0.97 -22.13 9.42
C HIS A 2 -1.88 -20.92 9.66
N ILE A 3 -1.54 -19.77 9.11
CA ILE A 3 -2.37 -18.55 9.19
C ILE A 3 -3.52 -18.69 8.19
N ALA A 4 -4.75 -18.78 8.72
CA ALA A 4 -5.95 -18.74 7.89
C ALA A 4 -6.21 -17.31 7.42
N ARG A 5 -6.04 -17.05 6.13
CA ARG A 5 -6.27 -15.71 5.56
C ARG A 5 -7.75 -15.41 5.43
N ARG A 6 -8.11 -14.16 5.68
CA ARG A 6 -9.46 -13.62 5.42
C ARG A 6 -9.82 -13.83 3.94
N LYS A 7 -11.04 -14.28 3.68
CA LYS A 7 -11.54 -14.37 2.30
C LYS A 7 -11.83 -12.97 1.77
N THR A 8 -11.18 -12.60 0.69
CA THR A 8 -11.34 -11.32 0.01
C THR A 8 -11.65 -11.53 -1.47
N ARG A 9 -12.24 -10.53 -2.11
CA ARG A 9 -12.32 -10.48 -3.57
C ARG A 9 -10.90 -10.50 -4.15
N GLN A 10 -10.74 -11.12 -5.30
CA GLN A 10 -9.46 -11.05 -6.01
C GLN A 10 -9.53 -9.99 -7.11
N ILE A 11 -8.56 -9.09 -7.13
CA ILE A 11 -8.34 -8.10 -8.18
C ILE A 11 -6.97 -8.31 -8.81
N SER A 12 -6.70 -7.65 -9.93
CA SER A 12 -5.39 -7.68 -10.59
C SER A 12 -4.86 -6.26 -10.80
N VAL A 13 -3.63 -6.02 -10.39
CA VAL A 13 -2.87 -4.80 -10.73
C VAL A 13 -1.81 -5.21 -11.75
N GLY A 14 -2.05 -4.93 -13.02
CA GLY A 14 -1.26 -5.52 -14.10
C GLY A 14 -1.26 -7.05 -14.01
N ASN A 15 -0.07 -7.65 -13.92
CA ASN A 15 0.13 -9.09 -13.78
C ASN A 15 0.11 -9.60 -12.32
N VAL A 16 -0.02 -8.71 -11.33
CA VAL A 16 -0.03 -9.09 -9.90
C VAL A 16 -1.45 -9.23 -9.40
N LYS A 17 -1.81 -10.44 -8.96
CA LYS A 17 -3.07 -10.73 -8.30
C LYS A 17 -3.03 -10.32 -6.83
N ILE A 18 -4.12 -9.72 -6.33
CA ILE A 18 -4.25 -9.22 -4.96
C ILE A 18 -5.58 -9.70 -4.39
N GLY A 19 -5.57 -10.24 -3.18
CA GLY A 19 -6.76 -10.82 -2.54
C GLY A 19 -7.01 -12.26 -2.97
N GLY A 20 -8.08 -12.84 -2.46
CA GLY A 20 -8.35 -14.27 -2.60
C GLY A 20 -7.20 -15.11 -2.06
N ASP A 21 -6.79 -16.11 -2.82
CA ASP A 21 -5.68 -17.00 -2.47
C ASP A 21 -4.30 -16.49 -2.95
N ALA A 22 -4.26 -15.29 -3.57
CA ALA A 22 -3.00 -14.73 -4.06
C ALA A 22 -2.02 -14.45 -2.90
N PRO A 23 -0.70 -14.67 -3.09
CA PRO A 23 0.30 -14.34 -2.07
C PRO A 23 0.24 -12.86 -1.68
N VAL A 24 0.51 -12.53 -0.42
CA VAL A 24 0.63 -11.12 0.02
C VAL A 24 1.78 -10.46 -0.73
N SER A 25 1.49 -9.39 -1.46
CA SER A 25 2.47 -8.69 -2.28
C SER A 25 3.10 -7.50 -1.55
N VAL A 26 4.37 -7.22 -1.89
CA VAL A 26 5.13 -6.09 -1.35
C VAL A 26 5.14 -4.94 -2.35
N GLN A 27 4.65 -3.79 -1.91
CA GLN A 27 4.66 -2.53 -2.65
C GLN A 27 5.63 -1.56 -2.01
N SER A 28 6.33 -0.75 -2.84
CA SER A 28 7.02 0.44 -2.39
C SER A 28 6.62 1.67 -3.20
N MET A 29 7.21 2.81 -2.90
CA MET A 29 6.92 4.08 -3.56
C MET A 29 8.21 4.84 -3.83
N CYS A 30 8.36 5.35 -5.05
CA CYS A 30 9.48 6.23 -5.36
C CYS A 30 9.45 7.50 -4.50
N SER A 31 10.61 7.90 -4.05
CA SER A 31 10.86 9.16 -3.32
C SER A 31 11.38 10.27 -4.23
N THR A 32 11.74 9.94 -5.47
CA THR A 32 12.18 10.88 -6.50
C THR A 32 11.02 11.77 -6.96
N ASP A 33 11.36 12.96 -7.46
CA ASP A 33 10.39 13.77 -8.21
C ASP A 33 10.01 13.01 -9.49
N THR A 34 8.74 12.70 -9.68
CA THR A 34 8.26 11.95 -10.84
C THR A 34 8.57 12.65 -12.17
N ARG A 35 8.73 13.97 -12.16
CA ARG A 35 9.13 14.76 -13.35
C ARG A 35 10.59 14.51 -13.75
N ASP A 36 11.43 14.12 -12.81
CA ASP A 36 12.78 13.61 -13.12
C ASP A 36 12.68 12.13 -13.53
N VAL A 37 12.43 11.93 -14.81
CA VAL A 37 12.24 10.60 -15.40
C VAL A 37 13.46 9.72 -15.21
N VAL A 38 14.67 10.29 -15.36
CA VAL A 38 15.93 9.53 -15.25
C VAL A 38 16.12 9.00 -13.83
N ALA A 39 16.00 9.89 -12.83
CA ALA A 39 16.13 9.51 -11.43
C ALA A 39 15.02 8.54 -11.01
N THR A 40 13.78 8.76 -11.47
CA THR A 40 12.64 7.89 -11.13
C THR A 40 12.81 6.49 -11.72
N ILE A 41 13.22 6.36 -12.98
CA ILE A 41 13.49 5.06 -13.62
C ILE A 41 14.65 4.34 -12.91
N ALA A 42 15.73 5.06 -12.56
CA ALA A 42 16.85 4.46 -11.83
C ALA A 42 16.41 3.89 -10.48
N GLN A 43 15.57 4.61 -9.74
CA GLN A 43 15.03 4.14 -8.46
C GLN A 43 14.06 2.96 -8.66
N ILE A 44 13.22 2.97 -9.70
CA ILE A 44 12.36 1.85 -10.06
C ILE A 44 13.19 0.58 -10.28
N HIS A 45 14.27 0.64 -11.05
CA HIS A 45 15.13 -0.51 -11.29
C HIS A 45 15.79 -1.04 -10.00
N GLN A 46 16.16 -0.14 -9.07
CA GLN A 46 16.64 -0.55 -7.74
C GLN A 46 15.56 -1.29 -6.95
N LEU A 47 14.32 -0.79 -6.97
CA LEU A 47 13.19 -1.44 -6.32
C LEU A 47 12.86 -2.80 -6.97
N GLU A 48 12.89 -2.90 -8.30
CA GLU A 48 12.69 -4.16 -9.01
C GLU A 48 13.79 -5.18 -8.66
N ALA A 49 15.05 -4.75 -8.63
CA ALA A 49 16.18 -5.59 -8.21
C ALA A 49 16.05 -6.06 -6.76
N ALA A 50 15.51 -5.21 -5.87
CA ALA A 50 15.16 -5.59 -4.51
C ALA A 50 13.93 -6.52 -4.45
N GLY A 51 13.21 -6.72 -5.58
CA GLY A 51 12.06 -7.59 -5.75
C GLY A 51 10.73 -6.95 -5.34
N CYS A 52 10.64 -5.65 -5.38
CA CYS A 52 9.36 -4.96 -5.25
C CYS A 52 8.39 -5.46 -6.33
N GLU A 53 7.17 -5.77 -5.93
CA GLU A 53 6.18 -6.36 -6.84
C GLU A 53 5.18 -5.33 -7.39
N LEU A 54 5.07 -4.18 -6.75
CA LEU A 54 4.19 -3.06 -7.12
C LEU A 54 4.91 -1.75 -6.80
N ILE A 55 5.01 -0.86 -7.76
CA ILE A 55 5.68 0.43 -7.54
C ILE A 55 4.68 1.57 -7.72
N ARG A 56 4.70 2.52 -6.78
CA ARG A 56 3.86 3.70 -6.79
C ARG A 56 4.70 4.95 -7.00
N VAL A 57 4.19 5.87 -7.83
CA VAL A 57 4.76 7.22 -8.03
C VAL A 57 3.73 8.29 -7.67
N ALA A 58 4.17 9.42 -7.16
CA ALA A 58 3.32 10.57 -6.92
C ALA A 58 3.03 11.30 -8.25
N VAL A 59 1.79 11.77 -8.43
CA VAL A 59 1.40 12.57 -9.59
C VAL A 59 0.79 13.88 -9.10
N PRO A 60 1.63 14.85 -8.71
CA PRO A 60 1.16 16.10 -8.09
C PRO A 60 0.62 17.10 -9.10
N ASN A 61 1.00 17.02 -10.36
CA ASN A 61 0.67 17.99 -11.42
C ASN A 61 0.67 17.34 -12.80
N ASP A 62 0.32 18.13 -13.80
CA ASP A 62 0.23 17.73 -15.21
C ASP A 62 1.57 17.27 -15.79
N GLU A 63 2.67 17.92 -15.43
CA GLU A 63 4.02 17.56 -15.89
C GLU A 63 4.37 16.12 -15.45
N ALA A 64 4.08 15.77 -14.18
CA ALA A 64 4.26 14.43 -13.68
C ALA A 64 3.35 13.41 -14.41
N ALA A 65 2.12 13.78 -14.74
CA ALA A 65 1.22 12.92 -15.50
C ALA A 65 1.70 12.66 -16.93
N GLN A 66 2.30 13.66 -17.58
CA GLN A 66 2.79 13.56 -18.97
C GLN A 66 3.98 12.61 -19.13
N VAL A 67 4.79 12.41 -18.09
CA VAL A 67 5.97 11.54 -18.16
C VAL A 67 5.67 10.08 -17.77
N LEU A 68 4.48 9.78 -17.28
CA LEU A 68 4.10 8.39 -16.91
C LEU A 68 4.29 7.36 -18.02
N PRO A 69 4.01 7.66 -19.32
CA PRO A 69 4.26 6.69 -20.39
C PRO A 69 5.74 6.29 -20.52
N GLN A 70 6.67 7.24 -20.33
CA GLN A 70 8.11 6.96 -20.38
C GLN A 70 8.54 6.10 -19.20
N ILE A 71 8.05 6.41 -18.00
CA ILE A 71 8.32 5.65 -16.79
C ILE A 71 7.76 4.22 -16.96
N LYS A 72 6.50 4.09 -17.39
CA LYS A 72 5.84 2.79 -17.56
C LYS A 72 6.56 1.90 -18.59
N ALA A 73 7.07 2.47 -19.65
CA ALA A 73 7.79 1.73 -20.70
C ALA A 73 9.14 1.16 -20.23
N ALA A 74 9.73 1.72 -19.16
CA ALA A 74 11.03 1.33 -18.64
C ALA A 74 10.97 0.33 -17.48
N MET A 75 9.78 -0.10 -17.06
CA MET A 75 9.60 -0.97 -15.89
C MET A 75 8.90 -2.28 -16.22
N THR A 76 9.16 -3.31 -15.41
CA THR A 76 8.60 -4.67 -15.61
C THR A 76 7.45 -4.97 -14.64
N VAL A 77 7.42 -4.31 -13.50
CA VAL A 77 6.37 -4.46 -12.48
C VAL A 77 5.23 -3.45 -12.71
N PRO A 78 4.04 -3.69 -12.15
CA PRO A 78 2.92 -2.77 -12.27
C PRO A 78 3.18 -1.40 -11.65
N LEU A 79 2.73 -0.36 -12.34
CA LEU A 79 2.80 1.04 -11.92
C LEU A 79 1.50 1.52 -11.30
N ILE A 80 1.58 2.18 -10.15
CA ILE A 80 0.45 2.79 -9.44
C ILE A 80 0.63 4.31 -9.42
N ALA A 81 -0.34 5.06 -9.89
CA ALA A 81 -0.36 6.52 -9.77
C ALA A 81 -1.04 6.95 -8.47
N ASP A 82 -0.37 7.80 -7.70
CA ASP A 82 -0.89 8.38 -6.45
C ASP A 82 -1.42 9.79 -6.69
N ILE A 83 -2.75 9.93 -6.70
CA ILE A 83 -3.45 11.19 -6.95
C ILE A 83 -4.07 11.68 -5.65
N HIS A 84 -3.73 12.90 -5.23
CA HIS A 84 -4.21 13.44 -3.96
C HIS A 84 -5.46 14.30 -4.09
N PHE A 85 -5.53 15.25 -5.04
CA PHE A 85 -6.57 16.29 -5.07
C PHE A 85 -7.26 16.46 -6.42
N ASP A 86 -6.52 16.42 -7.52
CA ASP A 86 -7.06 16.74 -8.84
C ASP A 86 -7.47 15.47 -9.61
N HIS A 87 -8.78 15.25 -9.76
CA HIS A 87 -9.34 14.13 -10.50
C HIS A 87 -8.87 14.09 -11.97
N ARG A 88 -8.57 15.23 -12.60
CA ARG A 88 -8.12 15.28 -14.00
C ARG A 88 -6.77 14.59 -14.18
N LEU A 89 -5.91 14.64 -13.15
CA LEU A 89 -4.66 13.87 -13.14
C LEU A 89 -4.95 12.37 -13.06
N ALA A 90 -5.98 11.97 -12.31
CA ALA A 90 -6.40 10.58 -12.26
C ALA A 90 -6.91 10.09 -13.62
N LEU A 91 -7.66 10.91 -14.35
CA LEU A 91 -8.12 10.58 -15.71
C LEU A 91 -6.95 10.37 -16.68
N LYS A 92 -5.94 11.26 -16.64
CA LYS A 92 -4.73 11.13 -17.45
C LYS A 92 -3.91 9.90 -17.06
N ALA A 93 -3.67 9.70 -15.78
CA ALA A 93 -2.90 8.57 -15.27
C ALA A 93 -3.56 7.23 -15.60
N ALA A 94 -4.89 7.14 -15.53
CA ALA A 94 -5.64 5.92 -15.83
C ALA A 94 -5.40 5.40 -17.26
N GLN A 95 -4.99 6.25 -18.20
CA GLN A 95 -4.67 5.82 -19.57
C GLN A 95 -3.36 5.04 -19.67
N VAL A 96 -2.51 5.08 -18.63
CA VAL A 96 -1.13 4.58 -18.69
C VAL A 96 -0.85 3.53 -17.63
N VAL A 97 -1.29 3.77 -16.38
CA VAL A 97 -0.91 2.97 -15.21
C VAL A 97 -1.77 1.72 -15.04
N ASP A 98 -1.34 0.83 -14.15
CA ASP A 98 -2.05 -0.42 -13.85
C ASP A 98 -2.99 -0.29 -12.64
N CYS A 99 -2.92 0.79 -11.89
CA CYS A 99 -3.82 1.11 -10.78
C CYS A 99 -3.74 2.61 -10.45
N VAL A 100 -4.87 3.21 -10.14
CA VAL A 100 -4.93 4.58 -9.64
C VAL A 100 -5.22 4.55 -8.14
N ARG A 101 -4.52 5.36 -7.34
CA ARG A 101 -4.85 5.59 -5.94
C ARG A 101 -5.44 6.98 -5.77
N ILE A 102 -6.60 7.04 -5.17
CA ILE A 102 -7.22 8.29 -4.73
C ILE A 102 -7.62 8.22 -3.25
N ASN A 103 -7.89 9.39 -2.69
CA ASN A 103 -8.70 9.53 -1.50
C ASN A 103 -10.00 10.24 -1.92
N PRO A 104 -11.16 9.57 -1.92
CA PRO A 104 -12.42 10.19 -2.35
C PRO A 104 -12.73 11.48 -1.62
N GLY A 105 -12.45 11.57 -0.32
CA GLY A 105 -12.64 12.78 0.48
C GLY A 105 -11.80 13.98 0.00
N ASN A 106 -10.62 13.74 -0.56
CA ASN A 106 -9.75 14.80 -1.10
C ASN A 106 -10.10 15.19 -2.54
N ILE A 107 -10.64 14.26 -3.32
CA ILE A 107 -11.08 14.54 -4.71
C ILE A 107 -12.25 15.53 -4.72
N GLY A 108 -13.09 15.49 -3.68
CA GLY A 108 -14.18 16.42 -3.48
C GLY A 108 -15.52 15.91 -4.02
N ALA A 109 -16.22 16.70 -4.85
CA ALA A 109 -17.59 16.36 -5.27
C ALA A 109 -17.67 14.98 -5.94
N TRP A 110 -18.74 14.23 -5.64
CA TRP A 110 -18.91 12.82 -6.06
C TRP A 110 -18.81 12.62 -7.58
N TRP A 111 -19.33 13.54 -8.39
CA TRP A 111 -19.24 13.45 -9.84
C TRP A 111 -17.78 13.36 -10.37
N LYS A 112 -16.80 13.94 -9.65
CA LYS A 112 -15.39 13.80 -9.98
C LYS A 112 -14.86 12.39 -9.73
N VAL A 113 -15.36 11.76 -8.67
CA VAL A 113 -15.04 10.35 -8.37
C VAL A 113 -15.67 9.45 -9.43
N GLU A 114 -16.91 9.72 -9.87
CA GLU A 114 -17.57 8.99 -10.97
C GLU A 114 -16.80 9.08 -12.28
N GLU A 115 -16.24 10.24 -12.63
CA GLU A 115 -15.36 10.36 -13.81
C GLU A 115 -14.11 9.48 -13.68
N VAL A 116 -13.48 9.43 -12.50
CA VAL A 116 -12.34 8.55 -12.26
C VAL A 116 -12.76 7.08 -12.37
N ILE A 117 -13.90 6.70 -11.79
CA ILE A 117 -14.45 5.34 -11.89
C ILE A 117 -14.63 4.95 -13.36
N LYS A 118 -15.24 5.83 -14.15
CA LYS A 118 -15.45 5.59 -15.59
C LYS A 118 -14.11 5.35 -16.30
N ALA A 119 -13.11 6.21 -16.07
CA ALA A 119 -11.81 6.09 -16.71
C ALA A 119 -11.06 4.81 -16.34
N VAL A 120 -11.06 4.40 -15.05
CA VAL A 120 -10.41 3.15 -14.62
C VAL A 120 -11.19 1.91 -15.09
N ASN A 121 -12.50 1.99 -15.17
CA ASN A 121 -13.36 0.90 -15.65
C ASN A 121 -13.19 0.66 -17.16
N GLU A 122 -13.12 1.71 -17.98
CA GLU A 122 -12.83 1.62 -19.41
C GLU A 122 -11.51 0.90 -19.70
N ARG A 123 -10.54 1.02 -18.79
CA ARG A 123 -9.23 0.37 -18.87
C ARG A 123 -9.16 -0.96 -18.10
N SER A 124 -10.24 -1.34 -17.42
CA SER A 124 -10.31 -2.53 -16.55
C SER A 124 -9.20 -2.56 -15.47
N ILE A 125 -8.72 -1.40 -15.04
CA ILE A 125 -7.71 -1.30 -13.97
C ILE A 125 -8.37 -1.05 -12.61
N PRO A 126 -7.77 -1.54 -11.51
CA PRO A 126 -8.33 -1.34 -10.18
C PRO A 126 -8.09 0.08 -9.65
N LEU A 127 -8.99 0.49 -8.76
CA LEU A 127 -8.84 1.69 -7.95
C LEU A 127 -8.36 1.33 -6.54
N ARG A 128 -7.45 2.12 -5.98
CA ARG A 128 -7.15 2.04 -4.56
C ARG A 128 -7.78 3.22 -3.82
N VAL A 129 -8.70 2.91 -2.93
CA VAL A 129 -9.25 3.85 -1.96
C VAL A 129 -8.28 3.97 -0.78
N GLY A 130 -7.76 5.16 -0.55
CA GLY A 130 -6.81 5.41 0.55
C GLY A 130 -7.36 6.41 1.54
N VAL A 131 -7.72 5.95 2.73
CA VAL A 131 -8.17 6.80 3.84
C VAL A 131 -7.02 7.05 4.81
N ASN A 132 -6.89 8.30 5.27
CA ASN A 132 -5.91 8.72 6.27
C ASN A 132 -6.59 9.64 7.29
N GLY A 133 -6.11 9.64 8.53
CA GLY A 133 -6.68 10.47 9.59
C GLY A 133 -6.70 11.98 9.29
N GLY A 134 -5.72 12.49 8.55
CA GLY A 134 -5.65 13.91 8.17
C GLY A 134 -6.61 14.35 7.05
N SER A 135 -7.40 13.43 6.50
CA SER A 135 -8.30 13.69 5.36
C SER A 135 -9.69 13.07 5.55
N LEU A 136 -10.08 12.88 6.80
CA LEU A 136 -11.43 12.43 7.15
C LEU A 136 -12.47 13.50 6.87
N GLU A 137 -13.66 13.06 6.50
CA GLU A 137 -14.82 13.91 6.25
C GLU A 137 -15.23 14.63 7.54
N ARG A 138 -15.64 15.89 7.40
CA ARG A 138 -15.98 16.76 8.52
C ARG A 138 -17.06 16.16 9.43
N HIS A 139 -18.09 15.56 8.86
CA HIS A 139 -19.18 14.94 9.62
C HIS A 139 -18.72 13.75 10.49
N LEU A 140 -17.69 13.00 10.05
CA LEU A 140 -17.10 11.94 10.86
C LEU A 140 -16.25 12.49 12.00
N LEU A 141 -15.50 13.58 11.74
CA LEU A 141 -14.78 14.28 12.82
C LEU A 141 -15.72 14.88 13.85
N GLU A 142 -16.89 15.41 13.44
CA GLU A 142 -17.92 15.89 14.35
C GLU A 142 -18.57 14.75 15.15
N LYS A 143 -18.80 13.58 14.52
CA LYS A 143 -19.36 12.38 15.15
C LYS A 143 -18.44 11.75 16.19
N TYR A 144 -17.17 11.61 15.86
CA TYR A 144 -16.19 10.87 16.68
C TYR A 144 -15.26 11.77 17.52
N GLY A 145 -15.27 13.10 17.27
CA GLY A 145 -14.46 14.08 17.98
C GLY A 145 -13.01 14.16 17.55
N TRP A 146 -12.47 13.09 16.92
CA TRP A 146 -11.09 12.97 16.47
C TRP A 146 -10.95 11.86 15.41
N PRO A 147 -9.80 11.75 14.69
CA PRO A 147 -9.57 10.69 13.70
C PRO A 147 -9.38 9.31 14.35
N SER A 148 -10.44 8.77 14.93
CA SER A 148 -10.43 7.48 15.60
C SER A 148 -10.37 6.31 14.62
N PRO A 149 -10.03 5.07 15.08
CA PRO A 149 -10.13 3.86 14.27
C PRO A 149 -11.51 3.64 13.65
N GLU A 150 -12.58 3.93 14.41
CA GLU A 150 -13.97 3.82 13.94
C GLU A 150 -14.26 4.84 12.84
N ALA A 151 -13.79 6.09 12.98
CA ALA A 151 -13.94 7.12 11.96
C ALA A 151 -13.23 6.74 10.66
N LEU A 152 -12.02 6.17 10.75
CA LEU A 152 -11.27 5.66 9.60
C LEU A 152 -12.01 4.50 8.92
N ALA A 153 -12.51 3.55 9.70
CA ALA A 153 -13.24 2.39 9.18
C ALA A 153 -14.55 2.81 8.52
N GLU A 154 -15.34 3.70 9.15
CA GLU A 154 -16.58 4.20 8.58
C GLU A 154 -16.35 4.99 7.29
N SER A 155 -15.35 5.88 7.25
CA SER A 155 -14.98 6.61 6.02
C SER A 155 -14.65 5.64 4.88
N ALA A 156 -13.87 4.60 5.16
CA ALA A 156 -13.50 3.60 4.17
C ALA A 156 -14.71 2.78 3.69
N LEU A 157 -15.60 2.36 4.62
CA LEU A 157 -16.82 1.63 4.29
C LEU A 157 -17.77 2.48 3.45
N ASN A 158 -18.00 3.73 3.82
CA ASN A 158 -18.83 4.65 3.06
C ASN A 158 -18.30 4.84 1.62
N ALA A 159 -16.97 4.97 1.48
CA ALA A 159 -16.36 5.08 0.16
C ALA A 159 -16.52 3.79 -0.67
N VAL A 160 -16.38 2.61 -0.05
CA VAL A 160 -16.57 1.33 -0.73
C VAL A 160 -18.02 1.15 -1.14
N HIS A 161 -18.97 1.38 -0.26
CA HIS A 161 -20.40 1.26 -0.57
C HIS A 161 -20.81 2.19 -1.71
N ALA A 162 -20.36 3.46 -1.67
CA ALA A 162 -20.65 4.41 -2.75
C ALA A 162 -20.09 3.96 -4.11
N LEU A 163 -18.93 3.28 -4.14
CA LEU A 163 -18.37 2.69 -5.35
C LEU A 163 -19.16 1.46 -5.81
N GLU A 164 -19.57 0.62 -4.88
CA GLU A 164 -20.38 -0.59 -5.16
C GLU A 164 -21.78 -0.24 -5.64
N ASP A 165 -22.38 0.82 -5.10
CA ASP A 165 -23.72 1.31 -5.52
C ASP A 165 -23.75 1.73 -7.00
N VAL A 166 -22.62 2.19 -7.54
CA VAL A 166 -22.46 2.47 -8.98
C VAL A 166 -21.92 1.28 -9.77
N GLY A 167 -21.86 0.09 -9.17
CA GLY A 167 -21.43 -1.16 -9.80
C GLY A 167 -19.92 -1.34 -9.92
N PHE A 168 -19.09 -0.52 -9.26
CA PHE A 168 -17.64 -0.63 -9.32
C PHE A 168 -17.09 -1.43 -8.14
N THR A 169 -16.59 -2.64 -8.40
CA THR A 169 -16.06 -3.58 -7.39
C THR A 169 -14.56 -3.87 -7.54
N ASN A 170 -13.92 -3.41 -8.63
CA ASN A 170 -12.50 -3.62 -8.90
C ASN A 170 -11.62 -2.65 -8.07
N LEU A 171 -11.63 -2.82 -6.76
CA LEU A 171 -10.96 -1.90 -5.83
C LEU A 171 -10.21 -2.62 -4.71
N LYS A 172 -9.25 -1.93 -4.12
CA LYS A 172 -8.59 -2.28 -2.85
C LYS A 172 -8.58 -1.07 -1.92
N VAL A 173 -8.49 -1.33 -0.62
CA VAL A 173 -8.63 -0.28 0.41
C VAL A 173 -7.39 -0.18 1.29
N SER A 174 -7.09 1.00 1.76
CA SER A 174 -6.07 1.22 2.80
C SER A 174 -6.54 2.26 3.81
N LEU A 175 -6.38 1.92 5.09
CA LEU A 175 -6.69 2.75 6.24
C LEU A 175 -5.40 2.97 7.01
N LYS A 176 -4.75 4.11 6.83
CA LYS A 176 -3.42 4.33 7.39
C LYS A 176 -3.46 5.34 8.53
N ALA A 177 -2.84 4.96 9.63
CA ALA A 177 -2.53 5.82 10.77
C ALA A 177 -1.04 5.74 11.11
N SER A 178 -0.51 6.72 11.81
CA SER A 178 0.87 6.75 12.33
C SER A 178 1.00 6.01 13.66
N ASP A 179 -0.09 5.95 14.43
CA ASP A 179 -0.19 5.11 15.62
C ASP A 179 -0.50 3.66 15.22
N VAL A 180 0.25 2.73 15.81
CA VAL A 180 0.18 1.31 15.46
C VAL A 180 -1.14 0.69 15.90
N HIS A 181 -1.63 1.02 17.11
CA HIS A 181 -2.89 0.49 17.63
C HIS A 181 -4.07 1.01 16.82
N HIS A 182 -4.09 2.33 16.53
CA HIS A 182 -5.14 2.91 15.70
C HIS A 182 -5.19 2.30 14.30
N ALA A 183 -4.03 2.03 13.70
CA ALA A 183 -3.99 1.37 12.41
C ALA A 183 -4.53 -0.07 12.48
N ILE A 184 -4.11 -0.84 13.49
CA ILE A 184 -4.59 -2.21 13.71
C ILE A 184 -6.12 -2.22 13.87
N ASP A 185 -6.65 -1.38 14.75
CA ASP A 185 -8.08 -1.34 15.06
C ASP A 185 -8.91 -0.91 13.84
N ALA A 186 -8.45 0.10 13.09
CA ALA A 186 -9.12 0.56 11.88
C ALA A 186 -9.18 -0.55 10.80
N TYR A 187 -8.07 -1.25 10.54
CA TYR A 187 -8.05 -2.37 9.61
C TYR A 187 -8.91 -3.54 10.10
N TRP A 188 -8.90 -3.82 11.40
CA TRP A 188 -9.68 -4.89 11.99
C TRP A 188 -11.19 -4.61 11.86
N LEU A 189 -11.64 -3.40 12.21
CA LEU A 189 -13.04 -2.97 12.06
C LEU A 189 -13.52 -3.06 10.63
N PHE A 190 -12.72 -2.58 9.68
CA PHE A 190 -13.05 -2.67 8.26
C PHE A 190 -13.09 -4.12 7.75
N ALA A 191 -12.11 -4.92 8.14
CA ALA A 191 -11.96 -6.30 7.67
C ALA A 191 -13.15 -7.21 8.01
N HIS A 192 -13.88 -6.90 9.09
CA HIS A 192 -15.06 -7.66 9.50
C HIS A 192 -16.35 -7.23 8.79
N GLN A 193 -16.33 -6.13 8.05
CA GLN A 193 -17.51 -5.55 7.42
C GLN A 193 -17.43 -5.52 5.89
N SER A 194 -16.26 -5.78 5.29
CA SER A 194 -16.07 -5.75 3.83
C SER A 194 -15.15 -6.87 3.39
N ASP A 195 -15.38 -7.43 2.20
CA ASP A 195 -14.53 -8.42 1.55
C ASP A 195 -13.50 -7.78 0.59
N SER A 196 -13.43 -6.45 0.54
CA SER A 196 -12.45 -5.73 -0.29
C SER A 196 -11.02 -6.06 0.12
N PRO A 197 -10.09 -6.28 -0.84
CA PRO A 197 -8.68 -6.50 -0.54
C PRO A 197 -8.05 -5.31 0.19
N LEU A 198 -7.18 -5.61 1.15
CA LEU A 198 -6.54 -4.61 1.99
C LEU A 198 -5.07 -4.40 1.64
N HIS A 199 -4.72 -3.13 1.40
CA HIS A 199 -3.34 -2.68 1.36
C HIS A 199 -2.95 -2.12 2.73
N ILE A 200 -2.24 -2.93 3.51
CA ILE A 200 -1.87 -2.58 4.88
C ILE A 200 -0.55 -1.81 4.95
N GLY A 201 -0.42 -0.96 5.95
CA GLY A 201 0.80 -0.18 6.20
C GLY A 201 0.63 0.78 7.37
N ILE A 202 1.72 1.04 8.09
CA ILE A 202 1.80 2.12 9.05
C ILE A 202 2.39 3.34 8.34
N THR A 203 1.72 4.49 8.42
CA THR A 203 2.23 5.74 7.82
C THR A 203 3.13 6.49 8.79
N GLU A 204 4.10 7.26 8.28
CA GLU A 204 4.98 8.08 9.13
C GLU A 204 5.65 7.27 10.25
N ALA A 205 6.07 6.05 9.94
CA ALA A 205 6.55 5.12 10.96
C ALA A 205 7.87 5.57 11.61
N GLY A 206 8.64 6.45 10.96
CA GLY A 206 9.88 7.03 11.48
C GLY A 206 11.13 6.58 10.74
N THR A 207 12.29 6.64 11.42
CA THR A 207 13.60 6.23 10.87
C THR A 207 13.62 4.74 10.51
N ALA A 208 14.68 4.30 9.83
CA ALA A 208 14.83 2.90 9.40
C ALA A 208 14.58 1.91 10.55
N MET A 209 15.23 2.06 11.70
CA MET A 209 15.05 1.16 12.84
C MET A 209 13.66 1.29 13.46
N THR A 210 13.24 2.50 13.85
CA THR A 210 11.95 2.72 14.53
C THR A 210 10.79 2.36 13.63
N GLY A 211 10.88 2.72 12.35
CA GLY A 211 9.84 2.42 11.36
C GLY A 211 9.75 0.94 11.05
N ALA A 212 10.87 0.21 10.99
CA ALA A 212 10.88 -1.23 10.83
C ALA A 212 10.20 -1.92 12.03
N VAL A 213 10.51 -1.50 13.27
CA VAL A 213 9.87 -2.05 14.48
C VAL A 213 8.37 -1.79 14.47
N LYS A 214 7.93 -0.53 14.28
CA LYS A 214 6.50 -0.20 14.23
C LYS A 214 5.76 -0.95 13.13
N SER A 215 6.35 -1.02 11.94
CA SER A 215 5.76 -1.75 10.81
C SER A 215 5.69 -3.25 11.11
N SER A 216 6.73 -3.83 11.68
CA SER A 216 6.76 -5.25 12.04
C SER A 216 5.69 -5.60 13.06
N ILE A 217 5.46 -4.74 14.06
CA ILE A 217 4.40 -4.94 15.05
C ILE A 217 3.02 -4.83 14.39
N GLY A 218 2.73 -3.72 13.70
CA GLY A 218 1.41 -3.47 13.14
C GLY A 218 1.05 -4.43 12.00
N LEU A 219 1.94 -4.59 11.02
CA LEU A 219 1.71 -5.49 9.90
C LEU A 219 1.78 -6.95 10.34
N GLY A 220 2.72 -7.30 11.22
CA GLY A 220 2.86 -8.65 11.77
C GLY A 220 1.60 -9.09 12.50
N TYR A 221 1.03 -8.23 13.34
CA TYR A 221 -0.24 -8.52 14.01
C TYR A 221 -1.39 -8.74 13.02
N LEU A 222 -1.61 -7.80 12.10
CA LEU A 222 -2.70 -7.90 11.11
C LEU A 222 -2.55 -9.17 10.26
N LEU A 223 -1.36 -9.43 9.74
CA LEU A 223 -1.09 -10.61 8.92
C LEU A 223 -1.28 -11.92 9.70
N SER A 224 -0.91 -11.96 10.99
CA SER A 224 -1.15 -13.13 11.85
C SER A 224 -2.63 -13.41 12.07
N GLN A 225 -3.48 -12.38 11.97
CA GLN A 225 -4.95 -12.51 12.00
C GLN A 225 -5.54 -12.78 10.60
N GLY A 226 -4.71 -13.00 9.60
CA GLY A 226 -5.13 -13.21 8.21
C GLY A 226 -5.58 -11.95 7.46
N ILE A 227 -5.33 -10.76 8.01
CA ILE A 227 -5.72 -9.46 7.45
C ILE A 227 -4.56 -8.86 6.69
N GLY A 228 -4.76 -8.59 5.38
CA GLY A 228 -3.79 -7.95 4.49
C GLY A 228 -3.50 -8.77 3.24
N ASP A 229 -3.63 -8.12 2.09
CA ASP A 229 -3.47 -8.72 0.76
C ASP A 229 -2.27 -8.14 0.02
N THR A 230 -1.88 -6.93 0.36
CA THR A 230 -0.65 -6.27 -0.07
C THR A 230 -0.18 -5.32 1.02
N LEU A 231 1.11 -5.08 1.13
CA LEU A 231 1.67 -4.24 2.17
C LEU A 231 2.67 -3.21 1.65
N ARG A 232 2.84 -2.11 2.40
CA ARG A 232 3.97 -1.20 2.28
C ARG A 232 4.51 -0.83 3.66
N VAL A 233 5.79 -1.04 3.84
CA VAL A 233 6.56 -0.44 4.95
C VAL A 233 6.88 1.01 4.56
N SER A 234 6.76 1.96 5.48
CA SER A 234 7.08 3.39 5.26
C SER A 234 8.23 3.80 6.17
N LEU A 235 9.37 4.12 5.61
CA LEU A 235 10.58 4.51 6.33
C LEU A 235 11.07 5.89 5.87
N ALA A 236 11.62 6.67 6.77
CA ALA A 236 12.47 7.82 6.43
C ALA A 236 13.88 7.30 6.09
N ALA A 237 13.99 6.52 5.00
CA ALA A 237 15.19 5.84 4.54
C ALA A 237 15.06 5.52 3.04
N ASP A 238 16.03 4.78 2.48
CA ASP A 238 15.98 4.31 1.10
C ASP A 238 14.74 3.40 0.90
N PRO A 239 13.91 3.63 -0.14
CA PRO A 239 12.75 2.77 -0.44
C PRO A 239 13.10 1.29 -0.67
N VAL A 240 14.33 0.95 -1.03
CA VAL A 240 14.82 -0.43 -1.11
C VAL A 240 14.75 -1.13 0.25
N ASP A 241 15.03 -0.41 1.33
CA ASP A 241 14.94 -0.98 2.68
C ASP A 241 13.49 -1.25 3.09
N GLU A 242 12.52 -0.44 2.60
CA GLU A 242 11.09 -0.73 2.79
C GLU A 242 10.72 -2.11 2.21
N VAL A 243 11.24 -2.43 1.02
CA VAL A 243 11.01 -3.73 0.35
C VAL A 243 11.61 -4.88 1.15
N LYS A 244 12.87 -4.73 1.60
CA LYS A 244 13.56 -5.74 2.41
C LYS A 244 12.80 -6.03 3.69
N VAL A 245 12.46 -4.98 4.47
CA VAL A 245 11.68 -5.13 5.72
C VAL A 245 10.32 -5.77 5.45
N GLY A 246 9.64 -5.38 4.36
CA GLY A 246 8.36 -5.99 3.97
C GLY A 246 8.47 -7.49 3.75
N PHE A 247 9.50 -7.97 3.04
CA PHE A 247 9.73 -9.40 2.84
C PHE A 247 10.18 -10.11 4.12
N GLU A 248 10.99 -9.48 4.98
CA GLU A 248 11.37 -10.08 6.26
C GLU A 248 10.16 -10.28 7.19
N ILE A 249 9.20 -9.34 7.21
CA ILE A 249 7.93 -9.52 7.93
C ILE A 249 7.17 -10.75 7.39
N LEU A 250 7.02 -10.84 6.06
CA LEU A 250 6.31 -11.96 5.44
C LEU A 250 7.01 -13.30 5.62
N LYS A 251 8.34 -13.31 5.57
CA LYS A 251 9.18 -14.49 5.80
C LYS A 251 9.11 -14.97 7.25
N SER A 252 9.15 -14.03 8.20
CA SER A 252 9.04 -14.33 9.64
C SER A 252 7.69 -14.95 10.02
N LEU A 253 6.64 -14.68 9.24
CA LEU A 253 5.30 -15.26 9.40
C LEU A 253 5.06 -16.48 8.49
N GLU A 254 6.07 -16.95 7.77
CA GLU A 254 5.97 -18.07 6.81
C GLU A 254 4.92 -17.85 5.70
N LEU A 255 4.51 -16.58 5.45
CA LEU A 255 3.57 -16.21 4.39
C LEU A 255 4.23 -16.14 3.00
N ARG A 256 5.53 -15.87 2.96
CA ARG A 256 6.35 -15.84 1.74
C ARG A 256 7.73 -16.43 2.04
N HIS A 257 8.28 -17.13 1.04
CA HIS A 257 9.65 -17.63 1.08
C HIS A 257 10.49 -16.86 0.06
N ARG A 258 11.51 -16.17 0.54
CA ARG A 258 12.46 -15.45 -0.32
C ARG A 258 13.84 -15.43 0.29
N GLY A 259 14.83 -15.85 -0.48
CA GLY A 259 16.22 -15.90 -0.04
C GLY A 259 16.47 -16.91 1.08
N ILE A 260 17.60 -16.76 1.76
CA ILE A 260 18.06 -17.61 2.84
C ILE A 260 17.45 -17.10 4.16
N ASN A 261 17.06 -18.03 5.03
CA ASN A 261 16.75 -17.69 6.41
C ASN A 261 18.02 -17.86 7.26
N VAL A 262 18.64 -16.75 7.66
CA VAL A 262 19.84 -16.76 8.50
C VAL A 262 19.42 -16.94 9.96
N ILE A 263 19.81 -18.07 10.54
CA ILE A 263 19.65 -18.34 11.97
C ILE A 263 21.04 -18.21 12.57
N ALA A 264 21.28 -17.14 13.33
CA ALA A 264 22.56 -16.87 13.98
C ALA A 264 22.40 -16.88 15.49
N CYS A 265 23.31 -17.59 16.17
CA CYS A 265 23.38 -17.54 17.62
C CYS A 265 23.91 -16.15 18.05
N PRO A 266 23.26 -15.47 19.02
CA PRO A 266 23.82 -14.23 19.57
C PRO A 266 25.15 -14.51 20.25
N THR A 267 26.10 -13.58 20.10
CA THR A 267 27.41 -13.71 20.71
C THR A 267 27.32 -13.65 22.25
N CYS A 268 28.08 -14.50 22.92
CA CYS A 268 28.24 -14.51 24.39
C CYS A 268 29.67 -14.85 24.75
N GLY A 269 30.00 -14.86 26.06
CA GLY A 269 31.36 -15.17 26.56
C GLY A 269 31.91 -16.55 26.22
N ARG A 270 31.16 -17.40 25.53
CA ARG A 270 31.55 -18.74 25.06
C ARG A 270 31.80 -18.80 23.56
N VAL A 271 31.69 -17.67 22.87
CA VAL A 271 31.85 -17.63 21.40
C VAL A 271 33.33 -17.66 21.02
N GLU A 272 33.72 -18.55 20.12
CA GLU A 272 35.09 -18.72 19.64
C GLU A 272 35.27 -18.27 18.18
N ILE A 273 34.19 -17.84 17.53
CA ILE A 273 34.15 -17.40 16.14
C ILE A 273 33.46 -16.04 16.00
N ASP A 274 33.80 -15.29 14.98
CA ASP A 274 33.13 -14.00 14.67
C ASP A 274 31.78 -14.23 13.98
N VAL A 275 30.75 -14.55 14.77
CA VAL A 275 29.38 -14.80 14.29
C VAL A 275 28.79 -13.58 13.58
N VAL A 276 29.12 -12.36 14.05
CA VAL A 276 28.59 -11.11 13.47
C VAL A 276 29.10 -10.92 12.04
N ARG A 277 30.34 -11.27 11.77
CA ARG A 277 30.94 -11.17 10.43
C ARG A 277 30.45 -12.30 9.51
N MET A 278 30.05 -13.43 10.07
CA MET A 278 29.62 -14.60 9.29
C MET A 278 28.14 -14.53 8.92
N ALA A 279 27.31 -13.86 9.71
CA ALA A 279 25.89 -13.66 9.47
C ALA A 279 25.62 -12.46 8.57
#